data_e9abbb43ec519c4ab0b719996519533d
#
_entry.id   e9abbb43ec519c4ab0b719996519533d
#
_cell.length_a   1.000
_cell.length_b   1.000
_cell.length_c   1.000
_cell.angle_alpha   90.00
_cell.angle_beta   90.00
_cell.angle_gamma   90.00
#
_symmetry.space_group_name_H-M   'P 1'
#
loop_
_entity.id
_entity.type
_entity.pdbx_description
1 polymer ?
#
loop_
_entity_poly.entity_id
_entity_poly.type
_entity_poly.pdbx_seq_one_letter_code
_entity_poly.pdbx_strand_id
1 'polypeptide(L)'
;LRGVPFFTFHDRDIAPEGATLAESNRNVRAIGEVFARKMETAKVRLLWGTANLFSNRRYMGGAATNPDPEVFAYAAAQVKNVLELTHELGGANYVLWGGREGYETLLNTDIKRELAQLGRFLSMVVEHKHKIGFKGTILIEPKPKEPTKHQYDFDVASIFGMLKAYGLETEVKINIEQNH
;
A
#
# COMPACT_ATOMS: atom_id res chain seq x y z
N LEU A 1 3.52 -26.73 4.40
CA LEU A 1 2.77 -25.73 5.17
C LEU A 1 1.37 -26.27 5.52
N ARG A 2 1.30 -27.35 6.30
CA ARG A 2 0.02 -27.89 6.72
C ARG A 2 -0.56 -27.01 7.82
N GLY A 3 -1.73 -26.40 7.58
CA GLY A 3 -2.50 -25.66 8.59
C GLY A 3 -2.41 -24.12 8.48
N VAL A 4 -1.72 -23.55 7.50
CA VAL A 4 -1.75 -22.10 7.23
C VAL A 4 -2.73 -21.82 6.10
N PRO A 5 -3.91 -21.22 6.37
CA PRO A 5 -4.95 -21.04 5.35
C PRO A 5 -4.74 -19.80 4.46
N PHE A 6 -3.86 -18.89 4.85
CA PHE A 6 -3.64 -17.61 4.17
C PHE A 6 -2.15 -17.31 3.95
N PHE A 7 -1.88 -16.49 2.92
CA PHE A 7 -0.59 -15.85 2.71
C PHE A 7 -0.80 -14.36 2.35
N THR A 8 0.27 -13.60 2.39
CA THR A 8 0.34 -12.18 2.04
C THR A 8 1.55 -11.93 1.15
N PHE A 9 1.58 -10.80 0.46
CA PHE A 9 2.77 -10.43 -0.31
C PHE A 9 2.95 -8.91 -0.44
N HIS A 10 4.22 -8.50 -0.56
CA HIS A 10 4.60 -7.23 -1.15
C HIS A 10 5.09 -7.47 -2.58
N ASP A 11 4.75 -6.61 -3.50
CA ASP A 11 5.08 -6.77 -4.93
C ASP A 11 6.58 -6.90 -5.21
N ARG A 12 7.42 -6.19 -4.45
CA ARG A 12 8.87 -6.22 -4.63
C ARG A 12 9.57 -7.38 -3.95
N ASP A 13 8.91 -8.06 -3.03
CA ASP A 13 9.43 -9.28 -2.41
C ASP A 13 9.23 -10.50 -3.29
N ILE A 14 8.20 -10.47 -4.13
CA ILE A 14 7.84 -11.60 -4.99
C ILE A 14 8.41 -11.50 -6.41
N ALA A 15 8.71 -10.27 -6.88
CA ALA A 15 9.20 -10.04 -8.23
C ALA A 15 10.22 -8.88 -8.27
N PRO A 16 11.31 -9.02 -9.04
CA PRO A 16 12.30 -7.96 -9.17
C PRO A 16 11.72 -6.72 -9.87
N GLU A 17 12.18 -5.56 -9.45
CA GLU A 17 11.92 -4.33 -10.17
C GLU A 17 12.62 -4.34 -11.53
N GLY A 18 11.91 -4.00 -12.60
CA GLY A 18 12.44 -3.84 -13.95
C GLY A 18 13.00 -2.44 -14.19
N ALA A 19 13.58 -2.23 -15.35
CA ALA A 19 14.08 -0.92 -15.79
C ALA A 19 12.97 0.14 -15.93
N THR A 20 11.73 -0.31 -16.12
CA THR A 20 10.54 0.55 -16.25
C THR A 20 9.42 0.03 -15.37
N LEU A 21 8.44 0.90 -15.06
CA LEU A 21 7.22 0.50 -14.37
C LEU A 21 6.46 -0.59 -15.13
N ALA A 22 6.39 -0.50 -16.45
CA ALA A 22 5.73 -1.49 -17.28
C ALA A 22 6.40 -2.87 -17.19
N GLU A 23 7.71 -2.92 -17.14
CA GLU A 23 8.46 -4.16 -16.93
C GLU A 23 8.24 -4.71 -15.52
N SER A 24 8.34 -3.87 -14.49
CA SER A 24 8.05 -4.23 -13.11
C SER A 24 6.64 -4.83 -12.97
N ASN A 25 5.65 -4.21 -13.62
CA ASN A 25 4.28 -4.70 -13.60
C ASN A 25 4.14 -6.07 -14.29
N ARG A 26 4.83 -6.29 -15.43
CA ARG A 26 4.85 -7.61 -16.08
C ARG A 26 5.46 -8.68 -15.18
N ASN A 27 6.57 -8.37 -14.50
CA ASN A 27 7.22 -9.30 -13.58
C ASN A 27 6.29 -9.73 -12.44
N VAL A 28 5.62 -8.76 -11.81
CA VAL A 28 4.64 -9.03 -10.74
C VAL A 28 3.45 -9.85 -11.26
N ARG A 29 2.94 -9.53 -12.46
CA ARG A 29 1.82 -10.26 -13.07
C ARG A 29 2.17 -11.71 -13.38
N ALA A 30 3.38 -11.97 -13.89
CA ALA A 30 3.87 -13.34 -14.14
C ALA A 30 3.90 -14.19 -12.85
N ILE A 31 4.31 -13.61 -11.72
CA ILE A 31 4.24 -14.28 -10.41
C ILE A 31 2.79 -14.46 -9.95
N GLY A 32 1.91 -13.51 -10.23
CA GLY A 32 0.47 -13.62 -9.95
C GLY A 32 -0.16 -14.86 -10.59
N GLU A 33 0.20 -15.19 -11.83
CA GLU A 33 -0.23 -16.43 -12.50
C GLU A 33 0.28 -17.70 -11.78
N VAL A 34 1.50 -17.66 -11.25
CA VAL A 34 2.05 -18.75 -10.44
C VAL A 34 1.26 -18.88 -9.14
N PHE A 35 0.94 -17.76 -8.48
CA PHE A 35 0.12 -17.77 -7.26
C PHE A 35 -1.26 -18.37 -7.51
N ALA A 36 -1.96 -17.98 -8.56
CA ALA A 36 -3.28 -18.52 -8.89
C ALA A 36 -3.24 -20.06 -8.93
N ARG A 37 -2.29 -20.63 -9.67
CA ARG A 37 -2.13 -22.10 -9.76
C ARG A 37 -1.77 -22.75 -8.41
N LYS A 38 -0.89 -22.11 -7.64
CA LYS A 38 -0.45 -22.66 -6.33
C LYS A 38 -1.54 -22.56 -5.26
N MET A 39 -2.34 -21.50 -5.28
CA MET A 39 -3.49 -21.35 -4.38
C MET A 39 -4.50 -22.47 -4.56
N GLU A 40 -4.82 -22.85 -5.81
CA GLU A 40 -5.71 -23.97 -6.11
C GLU A 40 -5.15 -25.30 -5.57
N THR A 41 -3.87 -25.57 -5.83
CA THR A 41 -3.24 -26.84 -5.43
C THR A 41 -3.06 -26.95 -3.92
N ALA A 42 -2.62 -25.88 -3.27
CA ALA A 42 -2.30 -25.88 -1.84
C ALA A 42 -3.52 -25.58 -0.95
N LYS A 43 -4.66 -25.18 -1.53
CA LYS A 43 -5.87 -24.72 -0.81
C LYS A 43 -5.57 -23.56 0.15
N VAL A 44 -4.69 -22.65 -0.26
CA VAL A 44 -4.32 -21.45 0.48
C VAL A 44 -4.92 -20.24 -0.21
N ARG A 45 -5.38 -19.24 0.55
CA ARG A 45 -6.02 -18.02 0.04
C ARG A 45 -5.14 -16.80 0.26
N LEU A 46 -5.29 -15.79 -0.57
CA LEU A 46 -4.64 -14.50 -0.38
C LEU A 46 -5.38 -13.71 0.70
N LEU A 47 -4.67 -13.31 1.76
CA LEU A 47 -5.22 -12.44 2.79
C LEU A 47 -5.15 -10.97 2.35
N TRP A 48 -3.97 -10.53 1.90
CA TRP A 48 -3.77 -9.19 1.32
C TRP A 48 -2.53 -9.12 0.44
N GLY A 49 -2.56 -8.19 -0.50
CA GLY A 49 -1.41 -7.73 -1.25
C GLY A 49 -1.06 -6.30 -0.87
N THR A 50 0.20 -5.91 -1.09
CA THR A 50 0.72 -4.56 -0.79
C THR A 50 1.75 -4.13 -1.83
N ALA A 51 1.67 -2.88 -2.27
CA ALA A 51 2.74 -2.25 -3.02
C ALA A 51 3.83 -1.75 -2.06
N ASN A 52 5.07 -2.17 -2.27
CA ASN A 52 6.22 -1.68 -1.51
C ASN A 52 6.59 -0.26 -1.97
N LEU A 53 6.09 0.75 -1.26
CA LEU A 53 6.34 2.17 -1.50
C LEU A 53 7.39 2.76 -0.55
N PHE A 54 8.27 1.94 0.02
CA PHE A 54 9.19 2.38 1.07
C PHE A 54 10.64 1.92 0.88
N SER A 55 10.89 0.81 0.19
CA SER A 55 12.25 0.26 0.05
C SER A 55 13.07 0.97 -1.03
N ASN A 56 12.46 1.34 -2.17
CA ASN A 56 13.18 1.98 -3.25
C ASN A 56 13.55 3.43 -2.88
N ARG A 57 14.79 3.83 -3.21
CA ARG A 57 15.32 5.17 -2.95
C ARG A 57 14.47 6.32 -3.51
N ARG A 58 13.66 6.09 -4.55
CA ARG A 58 12.73 7.11 -5.09
C ARG A 58 11.72 7.58 -4.05
N TYR A 59 11.39 6.73 -3.07
CA TYR A 59 10.42 7.02 -2.02
C TYR A 59 11.03 7.61 -0.74
N MET A 60 12.32 7.92 -0.72
CA MET A 60 12.97 8.46 0.49
C MET A 60 12.37 9.79 0.97
N GLY A 61 11.79 10.59 0.07
CA GLY A 61 11.06 11.82 0.39
C GLY A 61 9.53 11.64 0.44
N GLY A 62 9.06 10.41 0.71
CA GLY A 62 7.65 10.03 0.62
C GLY A 62 7.31 9.38 -0.72
N ALA A 63 6.19 8.67 -0.76
CA ALA A 63 5.55 8.19 -1.99
C ALA A 63 4.29 9.00 -2.26
N ALA A 64 3.25 8.82 -1.45
CA ALA A 64 2.00 9.59 -1.52
C ALA A 64 2.18 11.05 -1.09
N THR A 65 3.14 11.34 -0.20
CA THR A 65 3.45 12.69 0.28
C THR A 65 4.58 13.38 -0.50
N ASN A 66 5.18 12.70 -1.46
CA ASN A 66 6.33 13.22 -2.20
C ASN A 66 6.00 14.54 -2.91
N PRO A 67 6.86 15.59 -2.80
CA PRO A 67 6.65 16.84 -3.51
C PRO A 67 6.82 16.72 -5.03
N ASP A 68 7.53 15.67 -5.51
CA ASP A 68 7.71 15.40 -6.92
C ASP A 68 6.45 14.67 -7.48
N PRO A 69 5.74 15.30 -8.44
CA PRO A 69 4.53 14.71 -9.01
C PRO A 69 4.79 13.42 -9.80
N GLU A 70 6.00 13.22 -10.32
CA GLU A 70 6.35 11.99 -11.04
C GLU A 70 6.48 10.81 -10.06
N VAL A 71 7.06 11.05 -8.87
CA VAL A 71 7.14 10.03 -7.82
C VAL A 71 5.75 9.67 -7.31
N PHE A 72 4.89 10.68 -7.06
CA PHE A 72 3.49 10.47 -6.68
C PHE A 72 2.74 9.62 -7.73
N ALA A 73 2.86 9.99 -9.01
CA ALA A 73 2.20 9.28 -10.10
C ALA A 73 2.72 7.84 -10.26
N TYR A 74 4.03 7.63 -10.10
CA TYR A 74 4.64 6.30 -10.12
C TYR A 74 4.10 5.42 -8.98
N ALA A 75 4.05 5.96 -7.76
CA ALA A 75 3.51 5.28 -6.59
C ALA A 75 2.04 4.89 -6.80
N ALA A 76 1.22 5.82 -7.30
CA ALA A 76 -0.19 5.57 -7.60
C ALA A 76 -0.37 4.47 -8.65
N ALA A 77 0.44 4.47 -9.70
CA ALA A 77 0.40 3.44 -10.74
C ALA A 77 0.87 2.07 -10.22
N GLN A 78 1.85 2.04 -9.32
CA GLN A 78 2.29 0.80 -8.65
C GLN A 78 1.18 0.23 -7.77
N VAL A 79 0.56 1.06 -6.91
CA VAL A 79 -0.59 0.64 -6.07
C VAL A 79 -1.74 0.13 -6.93
N LYS A 80 -2.09 0.85 -7.99
CA LYS A 80 -3.14 0.45 -8.92
C LYS A 80 -2.91 -0.98 -9.44
N ASN A 81 -1.71 -1.28 -9.95
CA ASN A 81 -1.40 -2.61 -10.48
C ASN A 81 -1.47 -3.71 -9.42
N VAL A 82 -0.97 -3.46 -8.21
CA VAL A 82 -0.97 -4.46 -7.13
C VAL A 82 -2.36 -4.65 -6.55
N LEU A 83 -3.18 -3.60 -6.47
CA LEU A 83 -4.58 -3.70 -6.06
C LEU A 83 -5.41 -4.52 -7.08
N GLU A 84 -5.21 -4.29 -8.37
CA GLU A 84 -5.83 -5.08 -9.44
C GLU A 84 -5.43 -6.56 -9.33
N LEU A 85 -4.13 -6.86 -9.16
CA LEU A 85 -3.67 -8.23 -8.96
C LEU A 85 -4.26 -8.86 -7.70
N THR A 86 -4.34 -8.11 -6.60
CA THR A 86 -4.96 -8.57 -5.35
C THR A 86 -6.44 -8.94 -5.58
N HIS A 87 -7.16 -8.12 -6.32
CA HIS A 87 -8.54 -8.39 -6.71
C HIS A 87 -8.67 -9.65 -7.57
N GLU A 88 -7.87 -9.79 -8.60
CA GLU A 88 -7.86 -10.94 -9.52
C GLU A 88 -7.55 -12.26 -8.79
N LEU A 89 -6.69 -12.22 -7.77
CA LEU A 89 -6.36 -13.38 -6.93
C LEU A 89 -7.39 -13.65 -5.82
N GLY A 90 -8.49 -12.88 -5.77
CA GLY A 90 -9.51 -13.04 -4.74
C GLY A 90 -9.02 -12.68 -3.33
N GLY A 91 -8.10 -11.72 -3.21
CA GLY A 91 -7.59 -11.24 -1.93
C GLY A 91 -8.69 -10.68 -1.05
N ALA A 92 -8.63 -10.97 0.24
CA ALA A 92 -9.62 -10.50 1.21
C ALA A 92 -9.44 -9.01 1.54
N ASN A 93 -8.21 -8.50 1.49
CA ASN A 93 -7.88 -7.12 1.84
C ASN A 93 -6.75 -6.59 0.94
N TYR A 94 -6.51 -5.29 1.02
CA TYR A 94 -5.33 -4.61 0.50
C TYR A 94 -4.73 -3.74 1.59
N VAL A 95 -3.45 -3.88 1.88
CA VAL A 95 -2.78 -3.12 2.95
C VAL A 95 -1.94 -1.99 2.37
N LEU A 96 -1.94 -0.86 3.04
CA LEU A 96 -1.04 0.27 2.84
C LEU A 96 -0.27 0.51 4.14
N TRP A 97 1.06 0.57 4.03
CA TRP A 97 1.93 1.02 5.10
C TRP A 97 2.74 2.23 4.62
N GLY A 98 2.62 3.32 5.36
CA GLY A 98 3.22 4.61 5.04
C GLY A 98 4.63 4.80 5.56
N GLY A 99 5.51 3.80 5.46
CA GLY A 99 6.85 3.83 6.04
C GLY A 99 7.73 5.03 5.62
N ARG A 100 7.45 5.64 4.47
CA ARG A 100 8.12 6.87 4.01
C ARG A 100 7.21 8.10 4.04
N GLU A 101 5.96 7.96 4.46
CA GLU A 101 5.01 9.06 4.59
C GLU A 101 5.20 9.75 5.95
N GLY A 102 6.02 10.79 5.97
CA GLY A 102 6.39 11.48 7.20
C GLY A 102 7.60 12.38 7.02
N TYR A 103 8.22 12.81 8.11
CA TYR A 103 9.31 13.76 8.07
C TYR A 103 10.44 13.43 9.07
N GLU A 104 11.64 13.87 8.77
CA GLU A 104 12.82 13.81 9.66
C GLU A 104 12.97 15.07 10.49
N THR A 105 12.61 16.22 9.92
CA THR A 105 12.69 17.54 10.56
C THR A 105 11.58 18.45 10.05
N LEU A 106 11.10 19.35 10.91
CA LEU A 106 10.07 20.33 10.57
C LEU A 106 10.62 21.52 9.75
N LEU A 107 11.94 21.69 9.66
CA LEU A 107 12.56 22.85 9.02
C LEU A 107 12.25 23.01 7.53
N ASN A 108 11.97 21.90 6.84
CA ASN A 108 11.72 21.86 5.41
C ASN A 108 10.49 21.03 5.05
N THR A 109 9.56 20.87 5.99
CA THR A 109 8.35 20.04 5.83
C THR A 109 7.10 20.92 5.77
N ASP A 110 6.31 20.76 4.72
CA ASP A 110 4.96 21.32 4.63
C ASP A 110 3.94 20.22 4.98
N ILE A 111 3.72 20.01 6.28
CA ILE A 111 2.82 18.98 6.82
C ILE A 111 1.41 19.10 6.21
N LYS A 112 0.90 20.33 6.06
CA LYS A 112 -0.45 20.54 5.51
C LYS A 112 -0.57 20.03 4.08
N ARG A 113 0.43 20.34 3.25
CA ARG A 113 0.49 19.87 1.86
C ARG A 113 0.67 18.36 1.79
N GLU A 114 1.56 17.80 2.59
CA GLU A 114 1.84 16.36 2.60
C GLU A 114 0.62 15.55 3.03
N LEU A 115 -0.08 15.96 4.10
CA LEU A 115 -1.31 15.32 4.52
C LEU A 115 -2.43 15.45 3.47
N ALA A 116 -2.54 16.61 2.79
CA ALA A 116 -3.49 16.77 1.70
C ALA A 116 -3.19 15.84 0.52
N GLN A 117 -1.92 15.65 0.17
CA GLN A 117 -1.51 14.69 -0.86
C GLN A 117 -1.80 13.25 -0.44
N LEU A 118 -1.53 12.89 0.82
CA LEU A 118 -1.85 11.57 1.36
C LEU A 118 -3.36 11.29 1.32
N GLY A 119 -4.19 12.26 1.74
CA GLY A 119 -5.64 12.15 1.66
C GLY A 119 -6.13 11.96 0.21
N ARG A 120 -5.58 12.75 -0.73
CA ARG A 120 -5.86 12.59 -2.17
C ARG A 120 -5.45 11.21 -2.68
N PHE A 121 -4.28 10.72 -2.30
CA PHE A 121 -3.79 9.41 -2.70
C PHE A 121 -4.73 8.30 -2.24
N LEU A 122 -5.12 8.31 -0.97
CA LEU A 122 -6.06 7.34 -0.39
C LEU A 122 -7.44 7.41 -1.08
N SER A 123 -7.94 8.61 -1.38
CA SER A 123 -9.18 8.78 -2.15
C SER A 123 -9.08 8.11 -3.52
N MET A 124 -7.98 8.29 -4.25
CA MET A 124 -7.74 7.62 -5.54
C MET A 124 -7.70 6.10 -5.41
N VAL A 125 -7.13 5.55 -4.33
CA VAL A 125 -7.13 4.10 -4.06
C VAL A 125 -8.56 3.59 -3.85
N VAL A 126 -9.36 4.29 -3.05
CA VAL A 126 -10.76 3.94 -2.80
C VAL A 126 -11.61 4.05 -4.07
N GLU A 127 -11.47 5.11 -4.84
CA GLU A 127 -12.15 5.26 -6.14
C GLU A 127 -11.79 4.10 -7.08
N HIS A 128 -10.50 3.74 -7.15
CA HIS A 128 -10.05 2.63 -7.98
C HIS A 128 -10.58 1.28 -7.50
N LYS A 129 -10.60 1.04 -6.18
CA LYS A 129 -11.25 -0.12 -5.55
C LYS A 129 -12.68 -0.30 -6.05
N HIS A 130 -13.47 0.78 -6.01
CA HIS A 130 -14.86 0.74 -6.47
C HIS A 130 -14.96 0.53 -7.98
N LYS A 131 -14.10 1.19 -8.75
CA LYS A 131 -14.05 1.07 -10.22
C LYS A 131 -13.81 -0.34 -10.70
N ILE A 132 -12.90 -1.09 -10.04
CA ILE A 132 -12.61 -2.48 -10.40
C ILE A 132 -13.54 -3.50 -9.73
N GLY A 133 -14.43 -3.05 -8.85
CA GLY A 133 -15.37 -3.91 -8.12
C GLY A 133 -14.73 -4.74 -7.00
N PHE A 134 -13.56 -4.35 -6.49
CA PHE A 134 -12.91 -5.04 -5.38
C PHE A 134 -13.75 -4.92 -4.09
N LYS A 135 -14.18 -6.05 -3.55
CA LYS A 135 -15.02 -6.12 -2.34
C LYS A 135 -14.22 -6.23 -1.05
N GLY A 136 -12.91 -6.43 -1.15
CA GLY A 136 -12.01 -6.47 -0.01
C GLY A 136 -11.88 -5.12 0.71
N THR A 137 -11.31 -5.15 1.90
CA THR A 137 -11.10 -3.95 2.71
C THR A 137 -9.75 -3.31 2.38
N ILE A 138 -9.72 -1.99 2.24
CA ILE A 138 -8.47 -1.22 2.25
C ILE A 138 -8.07 -1.02 3.72
N LEU A 139 -6.84 -1.34 4.05
CA LEU A 139 -6.30 -1.27 5.40
C LEU A 139 -5.09 -0.33 5.42
N ILE A 140 -4.94 0.46 6.47
CA ILE A 140 -3.70 1.17 6.80
C ILE A 140 -3.09 0.53 8.03
N GLU A 141 -1.80 0.24 7.97
CA GLU A 141 -1.03 -0.35 9.05
C GLU A 141 -0.26 0.76 9.79
N PRO A 142 -0.56 1.02 11.08
CA PRO A 142 0.19 1.98 11.86
C PRO A 142 1.55 1.45 12.28
N LYS A 143 2.57 2.34 12.26
CA LYS A 143 3.89 2.08 12.82
C LYS A 143 4.50 3.38 13.34
N PRO A 144 5.01 3.44 14.59
CA PRO A 144 5.41 4.71 15.19
C PRO A 144 6.63 5.37 14.56
N LYS A 145 7.54 4.59 14.01
CA LYS A 145 8.76 5.06 13.33
C LYS A 145 9.43 3.91 12.60
N GLU A 146 10.23 4.19 11.62
CA GLU A 146 10.97 3.25 10.79
C GLU A 146 10.25 3.02 9.43
N PRO A 147 10.91 3.33 8.34
CA PRO A 147 12.23 3.98 8.26
C PRO A 147 12.21 5.48 8.51
N THR A 148 11.06 6.15 8.40
CA THR A 148 10.94 7.60 8.66
C THR A 148 10.75 7.86 10.15
N LYS A 149 11.40 8.87 10.69
CA LYS A 149 11.42 9.16 12.11
C LYS A 149 10.05 9.58 12.66
N HIS A 150 9.31 10.37 11.91
CA HIS A 150 7.99 10.89 12.25
C HIS A 150 6.99 10.54 11.16
N GLN A 151 6.47 9.32 11.18
CA GLN A 151 5.45 8.88 10.25
C GLN A 151 4.09 9.52 10.56
N TYR A 152 3.29 9.78 9.51
CA TYR A 152 1.93 10.30 9.68
C TYR A 152 0.95 9.24 10.21
N ASP A 153 1.19 7.98 9.88
CA ASP A 153 0.41 6.82 10.31
C ASP A 153 0.98 6.12 11.55
N PHE A 154 1.51 6.90 12.50
CA PHE A 154 2.27 6.36 13.64
C PHE A 154 1.42 5.64 14.68
N ASP A 155 0.10 5.90 14.77
CA ASP A 155 -0.83 5.21 15.66
C ASP A 155 -2.28 5.22 15.11
N VAL A 156 -3.14 4.47 15.79
CA VAL A 156 -4.57 4.33 15.45
C VAL A 156 -5.30 5.68 15.48
N ALA A 157 -5.01 6.53 16.46
CA ALA A 157 -5.73 7.81 16.63
C ALA A 157 -5.38 8.78 15.48
N SER A 158 -4.11 8.83 15.10
CA SER A 158 -3.63 9.67 13.99
C SER A 158 -4.23 9.23 12.65
N ILE A 159 -4.22 7.92 12.36
CA ILE A 159 -4.86 7.38 11.14
C ILE A 159 -6.35 7.70 11.15
N PHE A 160 -7.05 7.43 12.25
CA PHE A 160 -8.49 7.66 12.31
C PHE A 160 -8.84 9.14 12.15
N GLY A 161 -8.06 10.04 12.79
CA GLY A 161 -8.21 11.48 12.60
C GLY A 161 -8.01 11.93 11.16
N MET A 162 -6.99 11.40 10.49
CA MET A 162 -6.72 11.65 9.08
C MET A 162 -7.86 11.13 8.19
N LEU A 163 -8.30 9.89 8.39
CA LEU A 163 -9.40 9.31 7.61
C LEU A 163 -10.68 10.15 7.74
N LYS A 164 -11.01 10.61 8.95
CA LYS A 164 -12.15 11.52 9.18
C LYS A 164 -12.00 12.87 8.47
N ALA A 165 -10.80 13.43 8.48
CA ALA A 165 -10.54 14.72 7.83
C ALA A 165 -10.76 14.67 6.31
N TYR A 166 -10.64 13.49 5.69
CA TYR A 166 -10.82 13.27 4.25
C TYR A 166 -12.08 12.47 3.90
N GLY A 167 -12.96 12.16 4.88
CA GLY A 167 -14.20 11.42 4.66
C GLY A 167 -14.02 9.97 4.24
N LEU A 168 -12.93 9.33 4.69
CA LEU A 168 -12.54 7.97 4.31
C LEU A 168 -12.75 6.93 5.43
N GLU A 169 -13.27 7.33 6.59
CA GLU A 169 -13.40 6.48 7.78
C GLU A 169 -14.37 5.29 7.60
N THR A 170 -15.25 5.35 6.62
CA THR A 170 -16.16 4.24 6.28
C THR A 170 -15.57 3.29 5.24
N GLU A 171 -14.59 3.75 4.47
CA GLU A 171 -13.99 3.04 3.33
C GLU A 171 -12.69 2.30 3.69
N VAL A 172 -11.94 2.88 4.62
CA VAL A 172 -10.62 2.39 5.03
C VAL A 172 -10.65 1.99 6.50
N LYS A 173 -10.00 0.87 6.84
CA LYS A 173 -9.84 0.40 8.21
C LYS A 173 -8.38 0.33 8.60
N ILE A 174 -8.12 -0.02 9.85
CA ILE A 174 -6.79 -0.05 10.43
C ILE A 174 -6.38 -1.51 10.66
N ASN A 175 -5.18 -1.87 10.20
CA ASN A 175 -4.56 -3.15 10.44
C ASN A 175 -3.59 -3.02 11.62
N ILE A 176 -3.94 -3.57 12.78
CA ILE A 176 -3.09 -3.50 13.97
C ILE A 176 -2.22 -4.75 14.02
N GLU A 177 -0.91 -4.54 13.96
CA GLU A 177 0.08 -5.59 14.15
C GLU A 177 0.75 -5.42 15.53
N GLN A 178 0.72 -6.47 16.34
CA GLN A 178 1.17 -6.40 17.75
C GLN A 178 2.69 -6.23 17.89
N ASN A 179 3.44 -6.43 16.84
CA ASN A 179 4.90 -6.26 16.81
C ASN A 179 5.37 -4.84 16.45
N HIS A 180 4.44 -3.93 16.22
CA HIS A 180 4.71 -2.52 15.89
C HIS A 180 4.51 -1.56 17.07
#